data_896226f88ac0aecf6a984a0f3caedef0
#
_entry.id   896226f88ac0aecf6a984a0f3caedef0
#
_cell.length_a   1.000
_cell.length_b   1.000
_cell.length_c   1.000
_cell.angle_alpha   90.00
_cell.angle_beta   90.00
_cell.angle_gamma   90.00
#
_symmetry.space_group_name_H-M   'P 1'
#
loop_
_entity.id
_entity.type
_entity.pdbx_description
1 polymer ?
#
loop_
_entity_poly.entity_id
_entity_poly.type
_entity_poly.pdbx_seq_one_letter_code
_entity_poly.pdbx_strand_id
1 'polypeptide(L)'
;MPSPPYTLERTVVIQATPATVFGFLTDTPLWAAWWGAGSEIDARPGGQMKICYPGGTEAVGEVIEVTPPERLVFTYGYASGKMIPPGGSRVTIELEPLGAATRLRLTHELDNEPVREDHIQGWRYQLSLFANVVADAVNSGASGVVDAWYDAWADTDAASRQRTLSRLAAPALRFRDRYSNTDGIDDLVAHIAGAQRFMPGIRMQRRGEVRHCQGTVLADFVARSSDGQDRASGTTTREPRIAARVAAYSAHQYARATGWR
;
A
#
# COMPACT_ATOMS: atom_id res chain seq x y z
N MET A 1 -11.89 8.10 -36.22
CA MET A 1 -10.95 7.06 -36.65
C MET A 1 -11.47 5.72 -36.17
N PRO A 2 -11.32 4.61 -36.89
CA PRO A 2 -11.67 3.30 -36.35
C PRO A 2 -10.82 3.05 -35.09
N SER A 3 -11.40 2.34 -34.10
CA SER A 3 -10.64 1.95 -32.91
C SER A 3 -9.47 1.04 -33.30
N PRO A 4 -8.30 1.19 -32.65
CA PRO A 4 -7.18 0.30 -32.86
C PRO A 4 -7.58 -1.17 -32.64
N PRO A 5 -7.08 -2.11 -33.48
CA PRO A 5 -7.57 -3.49 -33.49
C PRO A 5 -7.13 -4.33 -32.30
N TYR A 6 -6.13 -3.88 -31.55
CA TYR A 6 -5.57 -4.64 -30.43
C TYR A 6 -5.73 -3.90 -29.11
N THR A 7 -6.30 -4.58 -28.14
CA THR A 7 -6.55 -4.02 -26.81
C THR A 7 -5.86 -4.87 -25.74
N LEU A 8 -5.26 -4.18 -24.78
CA LEU A 8 -4.73 -4.75 -23.56
C LEU A 8 -5.52 -4.17 -22.37
N GLU A 9 -5.99 -5.03 -21.49
CA GLU A 9 -6.68 -4.62 -20.27
C GLU A 9 -5.94 -5.11 -19.03
N ARG A 10 -5.91 -4.28 -18.00
CA ARG A 10 -5.37 -4.61 -16.68
C ARG A 10 -6.23 -4.01 -15.58
N THR A 11 -6.39 -4.77 -14.50
CA THR A 11 -7.10 -4.32 -13.32
C THR A 11 -6.22 -4.51 -12.09
N VAL A 12 -6.19 -3.51 -11.21
CA VAL A 12 -5.53 -3.57 -9.91
C VAL A 12 -6.42 -2.94 -8.85
N VAL A 13 -6.39 -3.47 -7.63
CA VAL A 13 -7.05 -2.87 -6.46
C VAL A 13 -6.00 -2.13 -5.64
N ILE A 14 -6.26 -0.86 -5.37
CA ILE A 14 -5.36 0.05 -4.65
C ILE A 14 -6.01 0.44 -3.34
N GLN A 15 -5.29 0.31 -2.24
CA GLN A 15 -5.78 0.58 -0.88
C GLN A 15 -5.77 2.09 -0.56
N ALA A 16 -6.49 2.85 -1.37
CA ALA A 16 -6.68 4.29 -1.25
C ALA A 16 -8.01 4.71 -1.88
N THR A 17 -8.52 5.89 -1.53
CA THR A 17 -9.75 6.44 -2.13
C THR A 17 -9.53 6.82 -3.60
N PRO A 18 -10.58 6.83 -4.46
CA PRO A 18 -10.47 7.27 -5.85
C PRO A 18 -9.83 8.66 -6.00
N ALA A 19 -10.18 9.59 -5.14
CA ALA A 19 -9.60 10.95 -5.17
C ALA A 19 -8.08 10.94 -4.91
N THR A 20 -7.61 10.12 -3.97
CA THR A 20 -6.17 9.95 -3.71
C THR A 20 -5.47 9.33 -4.91
N VAL A 21 -6.01 8.22 -5.44
CA VAL A 21 -5.45 7.53 -6.62
C VAL A 21 -5.40 8.46 -7.82
N PHE A 22 -6.46 9.23 -8.05
CA PHE A 22 -6.55 10.18 -9.15
C PHE A 22 -5.51 11.30 -9.06
N GLY A 23 -5.18 11.75 -7.85
CA GLY A 23 -4.09 12.70 -7.63
C GLY A 23 -2.75 12.21 -8.18
N PHE A 24 -2.44 10.92 -8.03
CA PHE A 24 -1.21 10.32 -8.59
C PHE A 24 -1.22 10.20 -10.12
N LEU A 25 -2.37 10.35 -10.74
CA LEU A 25 -2.53 10.36 -12.20
C LEU A 25 -2.50 11.76 -12.80
N THR A 26 -2.67 12.82 -12.00
CA THR A 26 -2.93 14.17 -12.51
C THR A 26 -2.02 15.26 -11.93
N ASP A 27 -1.33 15.00 -10.83
CA ASP A 27 -0.36 15.92 -10.22
C ASP A 27 1.06 15.54 -10.67
N THR A 28 1.81 16.47 -11.24
CA THR A 28 3.14 16.19 -11.82
C THR A 28 4.14 15.59 -10.81
N PRO A 29 4.34 16.08 -9.60
CA PRO A 29 5.17 15.43 -8.58
C PRO A 29 4.74 13.99 -8.27
N LEU A 30 3.45 13.73 -8.14
CA LEU A 30 2.91 12.40 -7.85
C LEU A 30 3.00 11.48 -9.10
N TRP A 31 2.81 12.02 -10.30
CA TRP A 31 3.03 11.32 -11.57
C TRP A 31 4.48 10.85 -11.70
N ALA A 32 5.44 11.73 -11.43
CA ALA A 32 6.86 11.41 -11.48
C ALA A 32 7.28 10.36 -10.43
N ALA A 33 6.56 10.26 -9.32
CA ALA A 33 6.89 9.30 -8.24
C ALA A 33 6.80 7.83 -8.67
N TRP A 34 6.01 7.50 -9.71
CA TRP A 34 5.85 6.14 -10.19
C TRP A 34 6.30 5.92 -11.65
N TRP A 35 6.50 6.99 -12.42
CA TRP A 35 7.07 6.89 -13.76
C TRP A 35 8.58 7.13 -13.80
N GLY A 36 9.09 8.03 -13.00
CA GLY A 36 10.49 8.41 -12.93
C GLY A 36 10.70 9.91 -12.94
N ALA A 37 11.83 10.33 -12.42
CA ALA A 37 12.21 11.73 -12.31
C ALA A 37 12.22 12.40 -13.71
N GLY A 38 11.61 13.58 -13.80
CA GLY A 38 11.45 14.33 -15.06
C GLY A 38 10.18 13.97 -15.83
N SER A 39 9.38 13.01 -15.35
CA SER A 39 8.05 12.77 -15.91
C SER A 39 7.08 13.88 -15.50
N GLU A 40 6.23 14.31 -16.43
CA GLU A 40 5.34 15.46 -16.27
C GLU A 40 3.98 15.17 -16.89
N ILE A 41 2.94 15.80 -16.35
CA ILE A 41 1.60 15.77 -16.93
C ILE A 41 0.89 17.11 -16.74
N ASP A 42 0.35 17.66 -17.82
CA ASP A 42 -0.64 18.74 -17.79
C ASP A 42 -2.03 18.12 -17.92
N ALA A 43 -2.65 17.81 -16.77
CA ALA A 43 -3.87 17.03 -16.69
C ALA A 43 -5.12 17.84 -17.06
N ARG A 44 -5.16 18.36 -18.29
CA ARG A 44 -6.32 19.00 -18.92
C ARG A 44 -6.43 18.55 -20.38
N PRO A 45 -7.62 18.52 -20.96
CA PRO A 45 -7.76 18.21 -22.40
C PRO A 45 -6.84 19.12 -23.26
N GLY A 46 -6.04 18.50 -24.14
CA GLY A 46 -5.00 19.16 -24.95
C GLY A 46 -3.66 19.35 -24.21
N GLY A 47 -3.58 19.06 -22.91
CA GLY A 47 -2.32 19.12 -22.16
C GLY A 47 -1.37 17.99 -22.55
N GLN A 48 -0.06 18.24 -22.38
CA GLN A 48 0.97 17.28 -22.75
C GLN A 48 1.31 16.37 -21.55
N MET A 49 1.62 15.11 -21.83
CA MET A 49 2.24 14.23 -20.86
C MET A 49 3.59 13.73 -21.38
N LYS A 50 4.52 13.56 -20.45
CA LYS A 50 5.85 12.98 -20.67
C LYS A 50 6.14 11.95 -19.59
N ILE A 51 6.70 10.84 -19.99
CA ILE A 51 7.21 9.77 -19.15
C ILE A 51 8.70 9.59 -19.41
N CYS A 52 9.50 9.70 -18.36
CA CYS A 52 10.94 9.45 -18.41
C CYS A 52 11.24 8.10 -17.77
N TYR A 53 11.57 7.11 -18.59
CA TYR A 53 11.95 5.79 -18.09
C TYR A 53 13.41 5.75 -17.61
N PRO A 54 13.75 4.89 -16.65
CA PRO A 54 15.14 4.58 -16.34
C PRO A 54 15.87 4.15 -17.63
N GLY A 55 17.07 4.70 -17.86
CA GLY A 55 17.84 4.42 -19.07
C GLY A 55 17.62 5.39 -20.23
N GLY A 56 16.83 6.48 -20.01
CA GLY A 56 16.74 7.61 -20.94
C GLY A 56 15.72 7.44 -22.07
N THR A 57 14.91 6.40 -22.04
CA THR A 57 13.76 6.29 -22.96
C THR A 57 12.67 7.24 -22.51
N GLU A 58 12.06 7.98 -23.44
CA GLU A 58 10.94 8.86 -23.17
C GLU A 58 9.69 8.44 -23.95
N ALA A 59 8.54 8.49 -23.28
CA ALA A 59 7.24 8.43 -23.94
C ALA A 59 6.53 9.79 -23.80
N VAL A 60 5.74 10.12 -24.81
CA VAL A 60 5.02 11.39 -24.90
C VAL A 60 3.60 11.17 -25.40
N GLY A 61 2.72 12.08 -25.07
CA GLY A 61 1.33 12.05 -25.52
C GLY A 61 0.58 13.31 -25.12
N GLU A 62 -0.71 13.30 -25.45
CA GLU A 62 -1.65 14.38 -25.14
C GLU A 62 -2.78 13.83 -24.28
N VAL A 63 -3.18 14.59 -23.28
CA VAL A 63 -4.34 14.29 -22.45
C VAL A 63 -5.61 14.59 -23.27
N ILE A 64 -6.46 13.59 -23.43
CA ILE A 64 -7.70 13.67 -24.23
C ILE A 64 -8.88 13.99 -23.34
N GLU A 65 -8.98 13.34 -22.17
CA GLU A 65 -10.12 13.46 -21.26
C GLU A 65 -9.63 13.40 -19.81
N VAL A 66 -10.24 14.26 -18.97
CA VAL A 66 -10.03 14.27 -17.51
C VAL A 66 -11.38 14.43 -16.84
N THR A 67 -11.84 13.39 -16.14
CA THR A 67 -13.09 13.37 -15.38
C THR A 67 -12.79 12.96 -13.93
N PRO A 68 -12.48 13.93 -13.06
CA PRO A 68 -12.12 13.63 -11.66
C PRO A 68 -13.30 13.10 -10.84
N PRO A 69 -13.11 12.12 -9.96
CA PRO A 69 -11.89 11.32 -9.77
C PRO A 69 -11.96 9.97 -10.51
N GLU A 70 -12.67 9.89 -11.64
CA GLU A 70 -13.15 8.64 -12.22
C GLU A 70 -12.36 8.20 -13.46
N ARG A 71 -11.89 9.17 -14.28
CA ARG A 71 -11.37 8.82 -15.60
C ARG A 71 -10.28 9.77 -16.10
N LEU A 72 -9.21 9.17 -16.67
CA LEU A 72 -8.16 9.86 -17.42
C LEU A 72 -7.91 9.12 -18.73
N VAL A 73 -7.89 9.86 -19.84
CA VAL A 73 -7.55 9.33 -21.17
C VAL A 73 -6.43 10.16 -21.76
N PHE A 74 -5.40 9.50 -22.27
CA PHE A 74 -4.31 10.15 -22.97
C PHE A 74 -3.79 9.31 -24.15
N THR A 75 -3.21 9.96 -25.14
CA THR A 75 -2.45 9.27 -26.17
C THR A 75 -1.05 8.94 -25.66
N TYR A 76 -0.45 7.89 -26.23
CA TYR A 76 0.86 7.43 -25.80
C TYR A 76 1.69 7.02 -27.01
N GLY A 77 2.99 7.27 -26.97
CA GLY A 77 3.98 6.78 -27.91
C GLY A 77 5.39 7.19 -27.47
N TYR A 78 6.40 6.57 -28.05
CA TYR A 78 7.79 6.89 -27.74
C TYR A 78 8.26 8.14 -28.48
N ALA A 79 8.98 9.04 -27.81
CA ALA A 79 9.52 10.24 -28.42
C ALA A 79 10.43 9.94 -29.62
N SER A 80 11.10 8.78 -29.61
CA SER A 80 11.91 8.31 -30.74
C SER A 80 11.11 7.86 -31.96
N GLY A 81 9.80 7.69 -31.83
CA GLY A 81 8.92 7.12 -32.85
C GLY A 81 9.06 5.60 -33.07
N LYS A 82 9.97 4.94 -32.35
CA LYS A 82 10.15 3.48 -32.44
C LYS A 82 9.03 2.76 -31.70
N MET A 83 8.61 1.61 -32.23
CA MET A 83 7.52 0.76 -31.73
C MET A 83 6.14 1.43 -31.81
N ILE A 84 5.93 2.54 -31.13
CA ILE A 84 4.72 3.35 -31.16
C ILE A 84 5.14 4.79 -31.41
N PRO A 85 4.72 5.42 -32.52
CA PRO A 85 5.01 6.85 -32.75
C PRO A 85 4.29 7.72 -31.71
N PRO A 86 4.75 8.95 -31.45
CA PRO A 86 4.06 9.90 -30.61
C PRO A 86 2.56 9.99 -30.95
N GLY A 87 1.71 9.80 -29.95
CA GLY A 87 0.25 9.79 -30.14
C GLY A 87 -0.32 8.55 -30.85
N GLY A 88 0.50 7.54 -31.14
CA GLY A 88 0.10 6.37 -31.93
C GLY A 88 -0.71 5.31 -31.17
N SER A 89 -0.96 5.49 -29.88
CA SER A 89 -1.84 4.62 -29.09
C SER A 89 -2.64 5.42 -28.07
N ARG A 90 -3.62 4.78 -27.45
CA ARG A 90 -4.49 5.42 -26.46
C ARG A 90 -4.51 4.61 -25.17
N VAL A 91 -4.32 5.30 -24.06
CA VAL A 91 -4.47 4.75 -22.72
C VAL A 91 -5.69 5.36 -22.05
N THR A 92 -6.57 4.50 -21.52
CA THR A 92 -7.72 4.87 -20.70
C THR A 92 -7.54 4.29 -19.32
N ILE A 93 -7.66 5.11 -18.29
CA ILE A 93 -7.66 4.70 -16.90
C ILE A 93 -9.00 5.06 -16.29
N GLU A 94 -9.66 4.07 -15.70
CA GLU A 94 -10.95 4.21 -15.00
C GLU A 94 -10.79 3.80 -13.55
N LEU A 95 -11.38 4.57 -12.65
CA LEU A 95 -11.36 4.35 -11.22
C LEU A 95 -12.78 4.14 -10.69
N GLU A 96 -12.98 3.02 -10.02
CA GLU A 96 -14.24 2.69 -9.35
C GLU A 96 -14.02 2.57 -7.84
N PRO A 97 -14.87 3.17 -6.99
CA PRO A 97 -14.78 2.99 -5.55
C PRO A 97 -15.09 1.53 -5.17
N LEU A 98 -14.28 0.96 -4.29
CA LEU A 98 -14.45 -0.38 -3.73
C LEU A 98 -14.33 -0.31 -2.19
N GLY A 99 -15.36 0.20 -1.54
CA GLY A 99 -15.31 0.52 -0.12
C GLY A 99 -14.23 1.58 0.18
N ALA A 100 -13.22 1.24 0.97
CA ALA A 100 -12.09 2.12 1.29
C ALA A 100 -10.95 2.04 0.26
N ALA A 101 -11.07 1.15 -0.73
CA ALA A 101 -10.11 0.95 -1.81
C ALA A 101 -10.66 1.48 -3.13
N THR A 102 -9.83 1.45 -4.16
CA THR A 102 -10.16 1.79 -5.53
C THR A 102 -9.81 0.62 -6.45
N ARG A 103 -10.74 0.25 -7.31
CA ARG A 103 -10.46 -0.58 -8.48
C ARG A 103 -10.01 0.34 -9.62
N LEU A 104 -8.78 0.16 -10.07
CA LEU A 104 -8.27 0.79 -11.29
C LEU A 104 -8.36 -0.21 -12.43
N ARG A 105 -9.02 0.19 -13.52
CA ARG A 105 -8.99 -0.50 -14.80
C ARG A 105 -8.17 0.34 -15.77
N LEU A 106 -7.20 -0.28 -16.42
CA LEU A 106 -6.44 0.31 -17.51
C LEU A 106 -6.75 -0.42 -18.80
N THR A 107 -7.05 0.34 -19.86
CA THR A 107 -7.18 -0.14 -21.23
C THR A 107 -6.13 0.57 -22.09
N HIS A 108 -5.33 -0.19 -22.84
CA HIS A 108 -4.38 0.33 -23.81
C HIS A 108 -4.72 -0.20 -25.20
N GLU A 109 -5.10 0.70 -26.09
CA GLU A 109 -5.47 0.44 -27.49
C GLU A 109 -4.28 0.67 -28.39
N LEU A 110 -3.94 -0.32 -29.22
CA LEU A 110 -2.70 -0.40 -30.02
C LEU A 110 -3.00 -0.89 -31.44
N ASP A 111 -2.20 -0.46 -32.41
CA ASP A 111 -2.34 -0.85 -33.81
C ASP A 111 -1.53 -2.12 -34.19
N ASN A 112 -0.73 -2.64 -33.25
CA ASN A 112 0.22 -3.71 -33.53
C ASN A 112 0.20 -4.79 -32.44
N GLU A 113 -0.03 -6.04 -32.81
CA GLU A 113 -0.14 -7.16 -31.86
C GLU A 113 1.19 -7.47 -31.13
N PRO A 114 2.34 -7.61 -31.78
CA PRO A 114 3.62 -7.78 -31.11
C PRO A 114 3.91 -6.68 -30.08
N VAL A 115 3.60 -5.43 -30.39
CA VAL A 115 3.77 -4.30 -29.47
C VAL A 115 2.81 -4.43 -28.27
N ARG A 116 1.57 -4.91 -28.49
CA ARG A 116 0.64 -5.21 -27.40
C ARG A 116 1.23 -6.24 -26.44
N GLU A 117 1.79 -7.34 -26.96
CA GLU A 117 2.38 -8.39 -26.14
C GLU A 117 3.54 -7.88 -25.27
N ASP A 118 4.41 -7.04 -25.81
CA ASP A 118 5.49 -6.40 -25.05
C ASP A 118 4.96 -5.51 -23.92
N HIS A 119 3.87 -4.77 -24.17
CA HIS A 119 3.26 -3.88 -23.17
C HIS A 119 2.51 -4.62 -22.06
N ILE A 120 2.16 -5.91 -22.24
CA ILE A 120 1.50 -6.71 -21.20
C ILE A 120 2.35 -6.77 -19.91
N GLN A 121 3.62 -7.09 -20.04
CA GLN A 121 4.51 -7.19 -18.88
C GLN A 121 4.90 -5.81 -18.34
N GLY A 122 5.08 -4.83 -19.23
CA GLY A 122 5.32 -3.45 -18.83
C GLY A 122 4.21 -2.90 -17.93
N TRP A 123 2.95 -3.07 -18.29
CA TRP A 123 1.82 -2.62 -17.47
C TRP A 123 1.64 -3.42 -16.18
N ARG A 124 1.95 -4.72 -16.16
CA ARG A 124 1.97 -5.49 -14.90
C ARG A 124 2.94 -4.90 -13.90
N TYR A 125 4.16 -4.63 -14.34
CA TYR A 125 5.19 -4.01 -13.49
C TYR A 125 4.76 -2.61 -13.05
N GLN A 126 4.35 -1.77 -13.99
CA GLN A 126 4.08 -0.36 -13.74
C GLN A 126 2.87 -0.16 -12.81
N LEU A 127 1.80 -0.92 -12.97
CA LEU A 127 0.64 -0.86 -12.08
C LEU A 127 0.94 -1.42 -10.67
N SER A 128 1.83 -2.40 -10.56
CA SER A 128 2.28 -2.87 -9.25
C SER A 128 3.11 -1.80 -8.53
N LEU A 129 4.02 -1.14 -9.25
CA LEU A 129 4.78 0.00 -8.72
C LEU A 129 3.85 1.15 -8.33
N PHE A 130 2.91 1.52 -9.19
CA PHE A 130 1.89 2.54 -8.92
C PHE A 130 1.12 2.25 -7.62
N ALA A 131 0.60 1.03 -7.48
CA ALA A 131 -0.13 0.62 -6.27
C ALA A 131 0.73 0.73 -5.01
N ASN A 132 2.02 0.38 -5.08
CA ASN A 132 2.94 0.53 -3.95
C ASN A 132 3.21 1.99 -3.61
N VAL A 133 3.49 2.83 -4.61
CA VAL A 133 3.77 4.26 -4.38
C VAL A 133 2.58 4.98 -3.76
N VAL A 134 1.35 4.72 -4.24
CA VAL A 134 0.12 5.24 -3.62
C VAL A 134 -0.02 4.75 -2.18
N ALA A 135 0.19 3.46 -1.96
CA ALA A 135 0.06 2.86 -0.65
C ALA A 135 1.11 3.40 0.35
N ASP A 136 2.35 3.61 -0.07
CA ASP A 136 3.41 4.21 0.75
C ASP A 136 3.03 5.64 1.20
N ALA A 137 2.50 6.45 0.29
CA ALA A 137 2.05 7.79 0.62
C ALA A 137 0.89 7.79 1.63
N VAL A 138 -0.10 6.92 1.43
CA VAL A 138 -1.26 6.78 2.35
C VAL A 138 -0.84 6.27 3.73
N ASN A 139 0.20 5.45 3.80
CA ASN A 139 0.68 4.85 5.05
C ASN A 139 1.96 5.52 5.59
N SER A 140 2.29 6.73 5.16
CA SER A 140 3.47 7.46 5.65
C SER A 140 3.52 7.63 7.17
N GLY A 141 2.37 7.62 7.87
CA GLY A 141 2.25 7.63 9.32
C GLY A 141 2.31 6.25 10.01
N ALA A 142 2.58 5.16 9.28
CA ALA A 142 2.48 3.80 9.81
C ALA A 142 3.40 3.54 11.03
N SER A 143 4.58 4.16 11.07
CA SER A 143 5.49 4.04 12.23
C SER A 143 4.85 4.50 13.53
N GLY A 144 4.22 5.69 13.53
CA GLY A 144 3.52 6.20 14.72
C GLY A 144 2.33 5.33 15.15
N VAL A 145 1.64 4.73 14.19
CA VAL A 145 0.54 3.80 14.48
C VAL A 145 1.06 2.50 15.11
N VAL A 146 2.18 1.98 14.62
CA VAL A 146 2.83 0.78 15.18
C VAL A 146 3.37 1.05 16.58
N ASP A 147 4.02 2.19 16.78
CA ASP A 147 4.55 2.58 18.10
C ASP A 147 3.40 2.73 19.12
N ALA A 148 2.32 3.42 18.75
CA ALA A 148 1.13 3.55 19.61
C ALA A 148 0.43 2.20 19.90
N TRP A 149 0.49 1.27 18.95
CA TRP A 149 0.01 -0.10 19.17
C TRP A 149 0.83 -0.82 20.26
N TYR A 150 2.16 -0.73 20.20
CA TYR A 150 3.02 -1.34 21.21
C TYR A 150 2.90 -0.64 22.57
N ASP A 151 2.74 0.68 22.60
CA ASP A 151 2.48 1.43 23.84
C ASP A 151 1.18 0.99 24.51
N ALA A 152 0.13 0.72 23.73
CA ALA A 152 -1.13 0.21 24.27
C ALA A 152 -0.98 -1.16 24.95
N TRP A 153 -0.03 -2.00 24.53
CA TRP A 153 0.28 -3.26 25.21
C TRP A 153 0.93 -3.05 26.58
N ALA A 154 1.66 -1.95 26.77
CA ALA A 154 2.28 -1.60 28.04
C ALA A 154 1.36 -0.78 28.97
N ASP A 155 0.25 -0.22 28.47
CA ASP A 155 -0.69 0.57 29.24
C ASP A 155 -1.46 -0.32 30.23
N THR A 156 -1.34 -0.04 31.55
CA THR A 156 -2.00 -0.80 32.62
C THR A 156 -3.45 -0.38 32.86
N ASP A 157 -3.85 0.82 32.40
CA ASP A 157 -5.24 1.28 32.46
C ASP A 157 -6.05 0.68 31.30
N ALA A 158 -6.98 -0.20 31.60
CA ALA A 158 -7.82 -0.87 30.62
C ALA A 158 -8.67 0.11 29.79
N ALA A 159 -9.18 1.18 30.39
CA ALA A 159 -9.99 2.17 29.68
C ALA A 159 -9.13 3.03 28.71
N SER A 160 -7.93 3.41 29.13
CA SER A 160 -6.95 4.11 28.30
C SER A 160 -6.52 3.24 27.11
N ARG A 161 -6.16 2.00 27.39
CA ARG A 161 -5.79 0.99 26.40
C ARG A 161 -6.91 0.78 25.35
N GLN A 162 -8.16 0.63 25.82
CA GLN A 162 -9.30 0.46 24.93
C GLN A 162 -9.51 1.67 24.03
N ARG A 163 -9.44 2.89 24.56
CA ARG A 163 -9.53 4.13 23.75
C ARG A 163 -8.44 4.18 22.69
N THR A 164 -7.21 3.85 23.05
CA THR A 164 -6.08 3.84 22.11
C THR A 164 -6.28 2.81 21.01
N LEU A 165 -6.58 1.55 21.35
CA LEU A 165 -6.80 0.47 20.39
C LEU A 165 -8.00 0.76 19.45
N SER A 166 -9.08 1.34 19.98
CA SER A 166 -10.27 1.72 19.17
C SER A 166 -9.97 2.82 18.14
N ARG A 167 -8.98 3.67 18.40
CA ARG A 167 -8.52 4.66 17.39
C ARG A 167 -7.60 4.06 16.36
N LEU A 168 -6.82 3.06 16.75
CA LEU A 168 -5.80 2.46 15.88
C LEU A 168 -6.33 1.34 14.99
N ALA A 169 -7.41 0.66 15.39
CA ALA A 169 -7.89 -0.54 14.70
C ALA A 169 -9.39 -0.47 14.41
N ALA A 170 -9.82 -1.22 13.40
CA ALA A 170 -11.25 -1.37 13.11
C ALA A 170 -11.97 -2.17 14.20
N PRO A 171 -13.28 -1.94 14.45
CA PRO A 171 -14.05 -2.70 15.44
C PRO A 171 -14.00 -4.22 15.21
N ALA A 172 -13.95 -4.66 13.94
CA ALA A 172 -13.83 -6.06 13.55
C ALA A 172 -12.38 -6.57 13.52
N LEU A 173 -11.49 -5.98 14.33
CA LEU A 173 -10.10 -6.43 14.45
C LEU A 173 -10.04 -7.92 14.75
N ARG A 174 -9.14 -8.61 14.06
CA ARG A 174 -8.73 -9.97 14.39
C ARG A 174 -7.26 -9.97 14.75
N PHE A 175 -6.95 -10.34 15.99
CA PHE A 175 -5.57 -10.49 16.42
C PHE A 175 -5.26 -11.97 16.62
N ARG A 176 -4.15 -12.41 16.08
CA ARG A 176 -3.69 -13.80 16.12
C ARG A 176 -2.20 -13.84 16.41
N ASP A 177 -1.83 -14.58 17.41
CA ASP A 177 -0.45 -14.97 17.65
C ASP A 177 -0.38 -16.44 18.12
N ARG A 178 0.79 -16.87 18.58
CA ARG A 178 0.98 -18.24 19.08
C ARG A 178 0.11 -18.56 20.30
N TYR A 179 -0.24 -17.56 21.07
CA TYR A 179 -0.88 -17.72 22.40
C TYR A 179 -2.31 -17.19 22.43
N SER A 180 -2.74 -16.52 21.38
CA SER A 180 -4.02 -15.84 21.37
C SER A 180 -4.72 -15.87 20.02
N ASN A 181 -6.03 -15.82 20.09
CA ASN A 181 -6.94 -15.75 18.98
C ASN A 181 -8.13 -14.90 19.41
N THR A 182 -8.05 -13.59 19.18
CA THR A 182 -9.05 -12.64 19.66
C THR A 182 -9.82 -12.01 18.49
N ASP A 183 -11.09 -11.75 18.70
CA ASP A 183 -11.99 -11.09 17.75
C ASP A 183 -12.59 -9.83 18.40
N GLY A 184 -12.28 -8.67 17.81
CA GLY A 184 -12.69 -7.37 18.32
C GLY A 184 -11.75 -6.77 19.37
N ILE A 185 -12.00 -5.50 19.67
CA ILE A 185 -11.15 -4.71 20.57
C ILE A 185 -11.30 -5.15 22.04
N ASP A 186 -12.51 -5.47 22.48
CA ASP A 186 -12.78 -5.84 23.88
C ASP A 186 -12.04 -7.14 24.25
N ASP A 187 -12.06 -8.11 23.34
CA ASP A 187 -11.37 -9.39 23.51
C ASP A 187 -9.85 -9.18 23.58
N LEU A 188 -9.32 -8.32 22.70
CA LEU A 188 -7.90 -7.96 22.72
C LEU A 188 -7.51 -7.23 24.01
N VAL A 189 -8.34 -6.30 24.51
CA VAL A 189 -8.08 -5.57 25.76
C VAL A 189 -8.03 -6.54 26.94
N ALA A 190 -8.94 -7.52 27.01
CA ALA A 190 -8.96 -8.56 28.01
C ALA A 190 -7.72 -9.47 27.92
N HIS A 191 -7.33 -9.86 26.70
CA HIS A 191 -6.14 -10.65 26.45
C HIS A 191 -4.86 -9.93 26.92
N ILE A 192 -4.70 -8.65 26.60
CA ILE A 192 -3.55 -7.85 27.05
C ILE A 192 -3.51 -7.76 28.58
N ALA A 193 -4.65 -7.57 29.24
CA ALA A 193 -4.73 -7.56 30.71
C ALA A 193 -4.27 -8.88 31.31
N GLY A 194 -4.62 -10.01 30.69
CA GLY A 194 -4.13 -11.34 31.07
C GLY A 194 -2.61 -11.43 30.88
N ALA A 195 -2.10 -11.04 29.71
CA ALA A 195 -0.67 -11.07 29.45
C ALA A 195 0.16 -10.25 30.45
N GLN A 196 -0.32 -9.07 30.84
CA GLN A 196 0.35 -8.22 31.83
C GLN A 196 0.42 -8.85 33.24
N ARG A 197 -0.53 -9.73 33.61
CA ARG A 197 -0.46 -10.47 34.90
C ARG A 197 0.67 -11.49 34.88
N PHE A 198 0.92 -12.15 33.77
CA PHE A 198 1.99 -13.16 33.62
C PHE A 198 3.35 -12.56 33.35
N MET A 199 3.40 -11.38 32.73
CA MET A 199 4.62 -10.69 32.34
C MET A 199 4.57 -9.21 32.77
N PRO A 200 4.59 -8.92 34.09
CA PRO A 200 4.49 -7.56 34.59
C PRO A 200 5.67 -6.71 34.11
N GLY A 201 5.36 -5.48 33.65
CA GLY A 201 6.38 -4.52 33.19
C GLY A 201 6.99 -4.82 31.85
N ILE A 202 6.49 -5.82 31.11
CA ILE A 202 6.96 -6.06 29.74
C ILE A 202 6.53 -4.92 28.83
N ARG A 203 7.46 -4.50 27.95
CA ARG A 203 7.22 -3.47 26.94
C ARG A 203 7.63 -3.98 25.56
N MET A 204 6.75 -3.83 24.59
CA MET A 204 7.10 -4.03 23.18
C MET A 204 7.64 -2.74 22.58
N GLN A 205 8.69 -2.84 21.79
CA GLN A 205 9.31 -1.73 21.09
C GLN A 205 9.57 -2.13 19.66
N ARG A 206 9.34 -1.23 18.75
CA ARG A 206 9.67 -1.43 17.34
C ARG A 206 11.18 -1.55 17.17
N ARG A 207 11.60 -2.44 16.28
CA ARG A 207 12.98 -2.66 15.89
C ARG A 207 13.15 -2.33 14.41
N GLY A 208 13.93 -1.29 14.10
CA GLY A 208 14.17 -0.86 12.72
C GLY A 208 12.98 -0.13 12.09
N GLU A 209 12.98 -0.06 10.78
CA GLU A 209 11.99 0.65 9.98
C GLU A 209 10.71 -0.18 9.81
N VAL A 210 9.58 0.54 9.71
CA VAL A 210 8.32 -0.07 9.28
C VAL A 210 8.38 -0.30 7.78
N ARG A 211 8.17 -1.54 7.38
CA ARG A 211 8.08 -1.93 5.97
C ARG A 211 6.63 -1.97 5.53
N HIS A 212 6.40 -1.65 4.28
CA HIS A 212 5.07 -1.61 3.73
C HIS A 212 5.05 -2.23 2.32
N CYS A 213 3.98 -2.94 1.98
CA CYS A 213 3.74 -3.48 0.65
C CYS A 213 2.23 -3.54 0.38
N GLN A 214 1.77 -2.76 -0.59
CA GLN A 214 0.37 -2.74 -1.07
C GLN A 214 -0.68 -2.73 0.05
N GLY A 215 -0.47 -1.88 1.06
CA GLY A 215 -1.38 -1.77 2.19
C GLY A 215 -1.08 -2.71 3.36
N THR A 216 -0.21 -3.69 3.22
CA THR A 216 0.25 -4.51 4.35
C THR A 216 1.45 -3.86 5.00
N VAL A 217 1.33 -3.55 6.28
CA VAL A 217 2.41 -2.99 7.11
C VAL A 217 3.09 -4.12 7.87
N LEU A 218 4.43 -4.15 7.84
CA LEU A 218 5.26 -5.06 8.62
C LEU A 218 6.18 -4.27 9.56
N ALA A 219 6.22 -4.67 10.81
CA ALA A 219 7.10 -4.09 11.81
C ALA A 219 7.72 -5.17 12.67
N ASP A 220 9.03 -5.15 12.79
CA ASP A 220 9.75 -6.02 13.71
C ASP A 220 9.73 -5.41 15.12
N PHE A 221 9.61 -6.24 16.14
CA PHE A 221 9.58 -5.81 17.53
C PHE A 221 10.49 -6.64 18.42
N VAL A 222 10.80 -6.06 19.56
CA VAL A 222 11.41 -6.72 20.70
C VAL A 222 10.55 -6.45 21.94
N ALA A 223 10.30 -7.48 22.72
CA ALA A 223 9.65 -7.35 24.01
C ALA A 223 10.72 -7.41 25.12
N ARG A 224 10.77 -6.36 25.94
CA ARG A 224 11.72 -6.20 27.04
C ARG A 224 11.03 -6.23 28.39
N SER A 225 11.64 -6.91 29.33
CA SER A 225 11.24 -6.86 30.74
C SER A 225 11.78 -5.60 31.42
N SER A 226 11.29 -5.33 32.62
CA SER A 226 11.69 -4.16 33.43
C SER A 226 13.16 -4.11 33.77
N ASP A 227 13.87 -5.25 33.75
CA ASP A 227 15.33 -5.35 33.92
C ASP A 227 16.12 -5.06 32.63
N GLY A 228 15.43 -4.68 31.55
CA GLY A 228 16.03 -4.35 30.25
C GLY A 228 16.42 -5.55 29.37
N GLN A 229 16.12 -6.77 29.81
CA GLN A 229 16.43 -7.96 29.02
C GLN A 229 15.41 -8.21 27.93
N ASP A 230 15.88 -8.60 26.76
CA ASP A 230 15.04 -9.03 25.63
C ASP A 230 14.42 -10.39 25.96
N ARG A 231 13.08 -10.46 26.02
CA ARG A 231 12.31 -11.68 26.35
C ARG A 231 11.72 -12.35 25.14
N ALA A 232 11.38 -11.56 24.13
CA ALA A 232 10.86 -12.06 22.86
C ALA A 232 11.15 -11.08 21.74
N SER A 233 11.14 -11.58 20.53
CA SER A 233 11.16 -10.76 19.31
C SER A 233 10.27 -11.41 18.26
N GLY A 234 9.78 -10.61 17.33
CA GLY A 234 8.93 -11.09 16.26
C GLY A 234 8.62 -10.01 15.23
N THR A 235 7.77 -10.36 14.29
CA THR A 235 7.26 -9.43 13.28
C THR A 235 5.76 -9.29 13.43
N THR A 236 5.27 -8.06 13.49
CA THR A 236 3.85 -7.73 13.43
C THR A 236 3.49 -7.40 11.98
N THR A 237 2.41 -7.98 11.47
CA THR A 237 1.81 -7.60 10.20
C THR A 237 0.46 -6.94 10.45
N ARG A 238 0.18 -5.88 9.70
CA ARG A 238 -1.08 -5.15 9.79
C ARG A 238 -1.59 -4.82 8.39
N GLU A 239 -2.85 -5.17 8.12
CA GLU A 239 -3.57 -4.71 6.94
C GLU A 239 -4.36 -3.44 7.29
N PRO A 240 -4.17 -2.32 6.58
CA PRO A 240 -4.91 -1.10 6.88
C PRO A 240 -6.39 -1.25 6.49
N ARG A 241 -7.26 -0.88 7.40
CA ARG A 241 -8.68 -0.53 7.26
C ARG A 241 -9.69 -1.54 6.72
N ILE A 242 -9.31 -2.63 6.09
CA ILE A 242 -10.25 -3.71 5.73
C ILE A 242 -9.95 -4.88 6.65
N ALA A 243 -10.67 -5.01 7.77
CA ALA A 243 -10.46 -6.04 8.80
C ALA A 243 -8.97 -6.19 9.15
N ALA A 244 -8.48 -5.37 10.09
CA ALA A 244 -7.08 -5.43 10.52
C ALA A 244 -6.73 -6.85 10.97
N ARG A 245 -5.99 -7.59 10.15
CA ARG A 245 -5.29 -8.79 10.58
C ARG A 245 -3.95 -8.35 11.16
N VAL A 246 -3.83 -8.44 12.46
CA VAL A 246 -2.52 -8.34 13.11
C VAL A 246 -2.08 -9.77 13.38
N ALA A 247 -1.09 -10.24 12.65
CA ALA A 247 -0.43 -11.50 12.96
C ALA A 247 0.93 -11.18 13.59
N ALA A 248 1.12 -11.57 14.84
CA ALA A 248 2.43 -11.54 15.49
C ALA A 248 3.11 -12.90 15.28
N TYR A 249 4.19 -12.91 14.51
CA TYR A 249 5.09 -14.07 14.45
C TYR A 249 6.15 -13.92 15.53
N SER A 250 6.00 -14.65 16.62
CA SER A 250 7.06 -14.74 17.62
C SER A 250 8.08 -15.80 17.17
N ALA A 251 9.32 -15.39 16.98
CA ALA A 251 10.41 -16.27 16.64
C ALA A 251 10.76 -17.24 17.78
N HIS A 252 11.37 -18.33 17.42
CA HIS A 252 11.82 -19.51 18.17
C HIS A 252 12.53 -19.31 19.52
N GLN A 253 12.74 -18.12 20.01
CA GLN A 253 13.54 -17.85 21.20
C GLN A 253 12.81 -17.90 22.53
N TYR A 254 11.47 -17.82 22.55
CA TYR A 254 10.70 -17.82 23.81
C TYR A 254 10.76 -19.18 24.53
N ALA A 255 10.81 -20.27 23.79
CA ALA A 255 10.87 -21.62 24.38
C ALA A 255 12.19 -21.93 25.12
N ARG A 256 13.27 -21.19 24.84
CA ARG A 256 14.57 -21.34 25.52
C ARG A 256 14.70 -20.48 26.79
N ALA A 257 13.96 -19.36 26.87
CA ALA A 257 14.10 -18.42 27.98
C ALA A 257 13.22 -18.74 29.18
N THR A 258 12.14 -19.49 28.99
CA THR A 258 11.14 -19.74 30.06
C THR A 258 11.20 -21.15 30.66
N GLY A 259 12.05 -22.04 30.15
CA GLY A 259 12.21 -23.39 30.72
C GLY A 259 10.96 -24.28 30.65
N TRP A 260 9.93 -23.92 29.88
CA TRP A 260 8.75 -24.74 29.69
C TRP A 260 9.06 -25.85 28.67
N ARG A 261 9.07 -27.08 29.16
CA ARG A 261 9.06 -28.30 28.36
C ARG A 261 7.63 -28.71 28.06
#